data_9e3f1a9cf23046e759f253e1fa130723
#
_entry.id   9e3f1a9cf23046e759f253e1fa130723
#
_cell.length_a   1.000
_cell.length_b   1.000
_cell.length_c   1.000
_cell.angle_alpha   90.00
_cell.angle_beta   90.00
_cell.angle_gamma   90.00
#
_symmetry.space_group_name_H-M   'P 1'
#
loop_
_entity.id
_entity.type
_entity.pdbx_description
1 polymer ?
#
loop_
_entity_poly.entity_id
_entity_poly.type
_entity_poly.pdbx_seq_one_letter_code
_entity_poly.pdbx_strand_id
1 'polypeptide(L)'
;VERKLISSKCEARGRVYIIDLLQFTNGCFANISEDQNGKMGAITVSIKTGERATSSSLIPESKGSIFAGMIGELLADKLHGIAVVSLYLREELDTDSMKTLINEVRKLLKKD
;
A
#
# COMPACT_ATOMS: atom_id res chain seq x y z
N VAL A 1 -13.39 3.57 -18.03
CA VAL A 1 -13.01 3.91 -16.66
C VAL A 1 -11.71 4.69 -16.67
N GLU A 2 -11.68 5.79 -15.98
CA GLU A 2 -10.50 6.62 -15.93
C GLU A 2 -9.51 6.15 -14.90
N ARG A 3 -8.26 6.37 -15.20
CA ARG A 3 -7.21 6.14 -14.21
C ARG A 3 -7.29 7.25 -13.16
N LYS A 4 -7.11 6.87 -11.91
CA LYS A 4 -7.13 7.82 -10.80
C LYS A 4 -5.80 7.82 -10.08
N LEU A 5 -5.25 9.00 -9.89
CA LEU A 5 -4.08 9.19 -9.05
C LEU A 5 -4.50 9.95 -7.81
N ILE A 6 -4.31 9.34 -6.65
CA ILE A 6 -4.66 9.93 -5.38
C ILE A 6 -3.41 9.99 -4.52
N SER A 7 -3.14 11.15 -3.94
CA SER A 7 -2.03 11.30 -3.02
C SER A 7 -2.56 11.77 -1.67
N SER A 8 -1.96 11.25 -0.63
CA SER A 8 -2.35 11.58 0.73
C SER A 8 -1.14 11.63 1.63
N LYS A 9 -1.22 12.44 2.67
CA LYS A 9 -0.20 12.54 3.68
C LYS A 9 -0.80 12.07 4.99
N CYS A 10 -0.07 11.21 5.67
CA CYS A 10 -0.58 10.58 6.88
C CYS A 10 0.49 10.66 7.96
N GLU A 11 0.08 10.95 9.18
CA GLU A 11 0.99 11.02 10.30
C GLU A 11 0.60 10.00 11.36
N ALA A 12 1.58 9.28 11.89
CA ALA A 12 1.37 8.33 12.96
C ALA A 12 2.57 8.35 13.89
N ARG A 13 2.32 8.67 15.14
CA ARG A 13 3.33 8.70 16.21
C ARG A 13 4.55 9.55 15.85
N GLY A 14 4.30 10.71 15.27
CA GLY A 14 5.35 11.67 14.92
C GLY A 14 6.07 11.36 13.62
N ARG A 15 5.70 10.31 12.93
CA ARG A 15 6.29 9.93 11.64
C ARG A 15 5.32 10.23 10.52
N VAL A 16 5.83 10.74 9.41
CA VAL A 16 5.00 11.19 8.30
C VAL A 16 5.19 10.25 7.11
N TYR A 17 4.08 9.86 6.51
CA TYR A 17 4.06 8.95 5.37
C TYR A 17 3.31 9.61 4.22
N ILE A 18 3.84 9.43 3.01
CA ILE A 18 3.18 9.85 1.79
C ILE A 18 2.61 8.60 1.12
N ILE A 19 1.33 8.63 0.78
CA ILE A 19 0.67 7.52 0.11
C ILE A 19 0.25 7.98 -1.26
N ASP A 20 0.77 7.34 -2.30
CA ASP A 20 0.36 7.58 -3.68
C ASP A 20 -0.33 6.33 -4.19
N LEU A 21 -1.52 6.51 -4.73
CA LEU A 21 -2.33 5.40 -5.21
C LEU A 21 -2.76 5.69 -6.64
N LEU A 22 -2.35 4.84 -7.57
CA LEU A 22 -2.75 4.94 -8.97
C LEU A 22 -3.66 3.77 -9.27
N GLN A 23 -4.91 4.06 -9.57
CA GLN A 23 -5.94 3.05 -9.73
C GLN A 23 -6.24 2.79 -11.20
N PHE A 24 -6.38 1.51 -11.53
CA PHE A 24 -6.77 1.03 -12.87
C PHE A 24 -8.06 0.23 -12.74
N THR A 25 -8.61 -0.21 -13.86
CA THR A 25 -9.87 -0.96 -13.84
C THR A 25 -9.74 -2.32 -13.13
N ASN A 26 -8.56 -2.92 -13.19
CA ASN A 26 -8.36 -4.26 -12.62
C ASN A 26 -7.32 -4.29 -11.52
N GLY A 27 -7.01 -3.14 -10.90
CA GLY A 27 -6.04 -3.13 -9.83
C GLY A 27 -5.49 -1.76 -9.55
N CYS A 28 -4.34 -1.73 -8.89
CA CYS A 28 -3.71 -0.47 -8.53
C CYS A 28 -2.21 -0.62 -8.31
N PHE A 29 -1.55 0.52 -8.32
CA PHE A 29 -0.16 0.66 -7.86
C PHE A 29 -0.18 1.60 -6.67
N ALA A 30 0.37 1.18 -5.55
CA ALA A 30 0.42 1.99 -4.35
C ALA A 30 1.86 2.16 -3.88
N ASN A 31 2.26 3.38 -3.59
CA ASN A 31 3.56 3.66 -2.98
C ASN A 31 3.34 4.33 -1.64
N ILE A 32 3.86 3.72 -0.59
CA ILE A 32 3.82 4.29 0.75
C ILE A 32 5.24 4.58 1.16
N SER A 33 5.54 5.84 1.43
CA SER A 33 6.91 6.27 1.67
C SER A 33 6.99 7.11 2.94
N GLU A 34 7.96 6.78 3.77
CA GLU A 34 8.29 7.60 4.94
C GLU A 34 9.25 8.73 4.55
N ASP A 35 9.47 8.92 3.26
CA ASP A 35 10.29 10.00 2.73
C ASP A 35 9.41 10.98 1.99
N GLN A 36 9.48 12.26 2.33
CA GLN A 36 8.59 13.27 1.75
C GLN A 36 8.79 13.46 0.24
N ASN A 37 9.93 13.07 -0.27
CA ASN A 37 10.18 13.13 -1.72
C ASN A 37 9.68 11.90 -2.45
N GLY A 38 9.17 10.91 -1.72
CA GLY A 38 8.62 9.70 -2.30
C GLY A 38 9.69 8.71 -2.75
N LYS A 39 10.10 7.83 -1.86
CA LYS A 39 11.02 6.75 -2.20
C LYS A 39 10.27 5.45 -2.37
N MET A 40 10.78 4.62 -3.26
CA MET A 40 10.30 3.24 -3.37
C MET A 40 11.14 2.34 -2.48
N GLY A 41 10.55 1.25 -2.02
CA GLY A 41 11.24 0.33 -1.14
C GLY A 41 10.84 -1.11 -1.43
N ALA A 42 10.44 -1.86 -0.40
CA ALA A 42 10.00 -3.24 -0.58
C ALA A 42 8.83 -3.30 -1.55
N ILE A 43 8.91 -4.16 -2.55
CA ILE A 43 7.85 -4.26 -3.57
C ILE A 43 7.21 -5.63 -3.50
N THR A 44 5.89 -5.63 -3.40
CA THR A 44 5.08 -6.84 -3.31
C THR A 44 3.97 -6.76 -4.35
N VAL A 45 3.70 -7.89 -5.02
CA VAL A 45 2.56 -8.02 -5.92
C VAL A 45 1.55 -8.93 -5.27
N SER A 46 0.30 -8.50 -5.25
CA SER A 46 -0.80 -9.29 -4.71
C SER A 46 -1.86 -9.49 -5.79
N ILE A 47 -2.48 -10.67 -5.81
CA ILE A 47 -3.48 -11.02 -6.79
C ILE A 47 -4.64 -11.68 -6.07
N LYS A 48 -5.86 -11.25 -6.43
CA LYS A 48 -7.07 -11.89 -5.96
C LYS A 48 -7.45 -13.00 -6.94
N THR A 49 -7.43 -14.24 -6.46
CA THR A 49 -7.86 -15.39 -7.27
C THR A 49 -8.96 -16.11 -6.50
N GLY A 50 -10.18 -16.09 -7.09
CA GLY A 50 -11.33 -16.66 -6.39
C GLY A 50 -11.63 -15.88 -5.14
N GLU A 51 -11.64 -16.55 -3.99
CA GLU A 51 -11.97 -15.92 -2.73
C GLU A 51 -10.74 -15.49 -1.93
N ARG A 52 -9.56 -15.75 -2.45
CA ARG A 52 -8.32 -15.46 -1.71
C ARG A 52 -7.42 -14.50 -2.46
N ALA A 53 -6.77 -13.65 -1.69
CA ALA A 53 -5.70 -12.82 -2.20
C ALA A 53 -4.37 -13.42 -1.73
N THR A 54 -3.41 -13.48 -2.65
CA THR A 54 -2.08 -13.99 -2.35
C THR A 54 -1.03 -12.98 -2.76
N SER A 55 0.12 -13.02 -2.11
CA SER A 55 1.19 -12.05 -2.31
C SER A 55 2.51 -12.71 -2.63
N SER A 56 3.31 -12.01 -3.42
CA SER A 56 4.67 -12.43 -3.74
C SER A 56 5.57 -11.21 -3.62
N SER A 57 6.66 -11.35 -2.86
CA SER A 57 7.61 -10.27 -2.69
C SER A 57 8.59 -10.25 -3.86
N LEU A 58 8.69 -9.12 -4.55
CA LEU A 58 9.62 -8.96 -5.67
C LEU A 58 10.93 -8.34 -5.23
N ILE A 59 10.84 -7.31 -4.38
CA ILE A 59 12.02 -6.68 -3.81
C ILE A 59 11.86 -6.75 -2.31
N PRO A 60 12.55 -7.69 -1.66
CA PRO A 60 12.42 -7.84 -0.22
C PRO A 60 13.29 -6.81 0.50
N GLU A 61 12.71 -6.23 1.51
CA GLU A 61 13.42 -5.37 2.45
C GLU A 61 13.16 -5.93 3.83
N SER A 62 14.13 -5.80 4.72
CA SER A 62 13.94 -6.28 6.08
C SER A 62 12.82 -5.52 6.79
N LYS A 63 12.59 -4.27 6.37
CA LYS A 63 11.55 -3.44 6.97
C LYS A 63 10.34 -3.42 6.06
N GLY A 64 9.21 -3.87 6.57
CA GLY A 64 7.93 -3.66 5.92
C GLY A 64 7.48 -4.68 4.90
N SER A 65 8.26 -5.72 4.60
CA SER A 65 7.85 -6.71 3.59
C SER A 65 6.52 -7.37 3.95
N ILE A 66 6.35 -7.74 5.21
CA ILE A 66 5.11 -8.37 5.65
C ILE A 66 3.95 -7.39 5.57
N PHE A 67 4.19 -6.15 5.99
CA PHE A 67 3.15 -5.13 5.95
C PHE A 67 2.78 -4.78 4.51
N ALA A 68 3.76 -4.72 3.61
CA ALA A 68 3.48 -4.49 2.19
C ALA A 68 2.56 -5.58 1.64
N GLY A 69 2.78 -6.83 2.04
CA GLY A 69 1.92 -7.94 1.67
C GLY A 69 0.50 -7.76 2.19
N MET A 70 0.37 -7.32 3.44
CA MET A 70 -0.95 -7.07 4.03
C MET A 70 -1.72 -5.98 3.27
N ILE A 71 -1.04 -4.88 2.96
CA ILE A 71 -1.66 -3.80 2.19
C ILE A 71 -2.03 -4.27 0.79
N GLY A 72 -1.11 -5.00 0.14
CA GLY A 72 -1.37 -5.52 -1.19
C GLY A 72 -2.58 -6.43 -1.25
N GLU A 73 -2.70 -7.33 -0.27
CA GLU A 73 -3.84 -8.24 -0.23
C GLU A 73 -5.14 -7.49 0.04
N LEU A 74 -5.09 -6.48 0.90
CA LEU A 74 -6.25 -5.64 1.13
C LEU A 74 -6.70 -4.94 -0.16
N LEU A 75 -5.76 -4.37 -0.89
CA LEU A 75 -6.07 -3.68 -2.14
C LEU A 75 -6.56 -4.63 -3.22
N ALA A 76 -5.89 -5.77 -3.38
CA ALA A 76 -6.28 -6.76 -4.37
C ALA A 76 -7.68 -7.29 -4.08
N ASP A 77 -7.99 -7.53 -2.81
CA ASP A 77 -9.31 -8.01 -2.41
C ASP A 77 -10.39 -6.97 -2.69
N LYS A 78 -10.14 -5.72 -2.30
CA LYS A 78 -11.13 -4.65 -2.50
C LYS A 78 -11.38 -4.35 -3.97
N LEU A 79 -10.35 -4.43 -4.80
CA LEU A 79 -10.45 -4.13 -6.22
C LEU A 79 -10.72 -5.35 -7.08
N HIS A 80 -10.76 -6.53 -6.48
CA HIS A 80 -10.94 -7.81 -7.17
C HIS A 80 -9.93 -7.99 -8.30
N GLY A 81 -8.65 -7.70 -8.01
CA GLY A 81 -7.66 -7.74 -9.06
C GLY A 81 -6.24 -7.78 -8.56
N ILE A 82 -5.41 -6.93 -9.15
CA ILE A 82 -3.96 -6.92 -8.94
C ILE A 82 -3.58 -5.68 -8.16
N ALA A 83 -2.69 -5.84 -7.19
CA ALA A 83 -2.12 -4.70 -6.47
C ALA A 83 -0.61 -4.82 -6.43
N VAL A 84 0.07 -3.74 -6.78
CA VAL A 84 1.52 -3.62 -6.64
C VAL A 84 1.77 -2.59 -5.55
N VAL A 85 2.48 -2.98 -4.51
CA VAL A 85 2.75 -2.10 -3.37
C VAL A 85 4.24 -1.93 -3.21
N SER A 86 4.67 -0.67 -3.17
CA SER A 86 6.04 -0.29 -2.81
C SER A 86 5.98 0.39 -1.45
N LEU A 87 6.81 -0.05 -0.52
CA LEU A 87 6.78 0.47 0.84
C LEU A 87 8.19 0.82 1.29
N TYR A 88 8.43 2.09 1.54
CA TYR A 88 9.70 2.55 2.07
C TYR A 88 9.51 3.02 3.51
N LEU A 89 10.25 2.42 4.42
CA LEU A 89 10.22 2.76 5.84
C LEU A 89 11.64 3.04 6.32
N ARG A 90 11.80 4.05 7.15
CA ARG A 90 13.08 4.32 7.79
C ARG A 90 13.32 3.35 8.95
N GLU A 91 12.24 2.97 9.61
CA GLU A 91 12.28 2.02 10.72
C GLU A 91 11.03 1.16 10.67
N GLU A 92 11.06 0.03 11.37
CA GLU A 92 9.90 -0.84 11.42
C GLU A 92 8.69 -0.11 11.99
N LEU A 93 7.50 -0.51 11.56
CA LEU A 93 6.26 0.06 12.04
C LEU A 93 5.81 -0.62 13.31
N ASP A 94 5.30 0.17 14.25
CA ASP A 94 4.58 -0.38 15.38
C ASP A 94 3.13 -0.67 14.96
N THR A 95 2.41 -1.39 15.82
CA THR A 95 1.04 -1.80 15.52
C THR A 95 0.11 -0.61 15.29
N ASP A 96 0.25 0.44 16.10
CA ASP A 96 -0.62 1.61 15.95
C ASP A 96 -0.41 2.31 14.63
N SER A 97 0.84 2.43 14.18
CA SER A 97 1.15 3.04 12.89
C SER A 97 0.61 2.21 11.74
N MET A 98 0.70 0.87 11.85
CA MET A 98 0.12 -0.01 10.85
C MET A 98 -1.37 0.21 10.71
N LYS A 99 -2.09 0.30 11.85
CA LYS A 99 -3.53 0.55 11.83
C LYS A 99 -3.86 1.89 11.18
N THR A 100 -3.09 2.90 11.50
CA THR A 100 -3.30 4.23 10.93
C THR A 100 -3.14 4.21 9.41
N LEU A 101 -2.09 3.57 8.92
CA LEU A 101 -1.85 3.46 7.48
C LEU A 101 -2.93 2.64 6.79
N ILE A 102 -3.36 1.53 7.39
CA ILE A 102 -4.44 0.72 6.82
C ILE A 102 -5.72 1.52 6.72
N ASN A 103 -6.06 2.28 7.76
CA ASN A 103 -7.25 3.10 7.73
C ASN A 103 -7.18 4.19 6.67
N GLU A 104 -6.01 4.78 6.48
CA GLU A 104 -5.84 5.80 5.46
C GLU A 104 -6.01 5.20 4.06
N VAL A 105 -5.43 4.04 3.81
CA VAL A 105 -5.57 3.36 2.53
C VAL A 105 -7.05 3.04 2.26
N ARG A 106 -7.77 2.58 3.27
CA ARG A 106 -9.20 2.30 3.13
C ARG A 106 -10.00 3.55 2.79
N LYS A 107 -9.64 4.68 3.40
CA LYS A 107 -10.30 5.95 3.09
C LYS A 107 -10.08 6.35 1.63
N LEU A 108 -8.87 6.17 1.13
CA LEU A 108 -8.55 6.54 -0.25
C LEU A 108 -9.34 5.69 -1.25
N LEU A 109 -9.55 4.43 -0.94
CA LEU A 109 -10.34 3.54 -1.80
C LEU A 109 -11.82 3.93 -1.85
N LYS A 110 -12.33 4.56 -0.82
CA LYS A 110 -13.73 4.96 -0.77
C LYS A 110 -14.02 6.28 -1.47
N LYS A 111 -12.99 7.02 -1.81
CA LYS A 111 -13.15 8.30 -2.49
C LYS A 111 -13.24 8.10 -3.99
N ASP A 112 -14.40 7.79 -4.46
CA ASP A 112 -14.63 7.66 -5.90
C ASP A 112 -15.46 8.78 -6.44
#